data_db5dd38a62b05d3f2dbc70fab691d0ae
#
_entry.id   db5dd38a62b05d3f2dbc70fab691d0ae
#
_cell.length_a   1.000
_cell.length_b   1.000
_cell.length_c   1.000
_cell.angle_alpha   90.00
_cell.angle_beta   90.00
_cell.angle_gamma   90.00
#
_symmetry.space_group_name_H-M   'P 1'
#
loop_
_entity.id
_entity.type
_entity.pdbx_description
1 polymer ?
#
loop_
_entity_poly.entity_id
_entity_poly.type
_entity_poly.pdbx_seq_one_letter_code
_entity_poly.pdbx_strand_id
1 'polypeptide(L)'
;MQPLFRSRRDRLDRLRRQREQAVEAAAKRSDLPSGGSQTCPGCGRECQNQELVKTEYVCPHCGYHLPIGAYLRLSLLLDPFTFQELWPELTAPNALEFPGYEGKLTAQREKTALSDAAVAAVGKLDGRQAVFAVLDSRFFMGSMGVAVGEKITRAVEYAQKHKLPLIIFSASGGARMQEGILSLMQMAKTSAAIERFSQAVSYTHLTLP
;
A
#
# COMPACT_ATOMS: atom_id res chain seq x y z
N MET A 1 27.01 28.08 -21.49
CA MET A 1 26.27 27.71 -20.27
C MET A 1 24.87 27.11 -20.54
N GLN A 2 24.70 26.19 -21.50
CA GLN A 2 23.37 25.63 -21.85
C GLN A 2 23.20 24.10 -21.86
N PRO A 3 24.19 23.23 -21.60
CA PRO A 3 23.92 21.77 -21.67
C PRO A 3 23.28 21.18 -20.43
N LEU A 4 23.50 21.74 -19.23
CA LEU A 4 23.00 21.19 -17.96
C LEU A 4 21.48 21.30 -17.79
N PHE A 5 20.85 22.36 -18.30
CA PHE A 5 19.40 22.56 -18.19
C PHE A 5 18.60 21.71 -19.16
N ARG A 6 19.11 21.45 -20.37
CA ARG A 6 18.50 20.50 -21.34
C ARG A 6 18.51 19.08 -20.78
N SER A 7 19.63 18.63 -20.25
CA SER A 7 19.76 17.30 -19.63
C SER A 7 18.77 17.06 -18.46
N ARG A 8 18.49 18.10 -17.67
CA ARG A 8 17.55 18.03 -16.55
C ARG A 8 16.08 17.97 -17.03
N ARG A 9 15.74 18.73 -18.06
CA ARG A 9 14.42 18.73 -18.69
C ARG A 9 14.14 17.41 -19.41
N ASP A 10 15.10 16.89 -20.18
CA ASP A 10 15.01 15.59 -20.84
C ASP A 10 14.91 14.42 -19.84
N ARG A 11 15.50 14.56 -18.65
CA ARG A 11 15.39 13.58 -17.57
C ARG A 11 14.01 13.61 -16.92
N LEU A 12 13.45 14.80 -16.69
CA LEU A 12 12.09 14.98 -16.19
C LEU A 12 11.03 14.49 -17.18
N ASP A 13 11.21 14.74 -18.47
CA ASP A 13 10.29 14.27 -19.51
C ASP A 13 10.38 12.75 -19.70
N ARG A 14 11.55 12.15 -19.55
CA ARG A 14 11.69 10.68 -19.48
C ARG A 14 10.99 10.08 -18.25
N LEU A 15 11.15 10.68 -17.10
CA LEU A 15 10.47 10.25 -15.86
C LEU A 15 8.94 10.37 -15.98
N ARG A 16 8.44 11.45 -16.61
CA ARG A 16 7.01 11.62 -16.89
C ARG A 16 6.47 10.53 -17.81
N ARG A 17 7.13 10.28 -18.94
CA ARG A 17 6.76 9.20 -19.88
C ARG A 17 6.83 7.81 -19.23
N GLN A 18 7.84 7.56 -18.41
CA GLN A 18 7.94 6.31 -17.66
C GLN A 18 6.82 6.17 -16.62
N ARG A 19 6.42 7.26 -15.94
CA ARG A 19 5.24 7.29 -15.07
C ARG A 19 3.95 7.03 -15.85
N GLU A 20 3.75 7.67 -16.97
CA GLU A 20 2.58 7.46 -17.85
C GLU A 20 2.51 6.01 -18.34
N GLN A 21 3.63 5.42 -18.76
CA GLN A 21 3.71 4.02 -19.16
C GLN A 21 3.51 3.06 -18.00
N ALA A 22 3.99 3.39 -16.79
CA ALA A 22 3.76 2.59 -15.58
C ALA A 22 2.30 2.64 -15.13
N VAL A 23 1.66 3.80 -15.21
CA VAL A 23 0.22 3.97 -14.97
C VAL A 23 -0.58 3.17 -16.00
N GLU A 24 -0.18 3.18 -17.26
CA GLU A 24 -0.84 2.43 -18.34
C GLU A 24 -0.61 0.91 -18.20
N ALA A 25 0.58 0.47 -17.76
CA ALA A 25 0.88 -0.92 -17.44
C ALA A 25 0.19 -1.40 -16.15
N ALA A 26 0.04 -0.53 -15.15
CA ALA A 26 -0.73 -0.80 -13.94
C ALA A 26 -2.24 -0.85 -14.25
N ALA A 27 -2.72 -0.03 -15.21
CA ALA A 27 -4.09 -0.06 -15.70
C ALA A 27 -4.48 -1.38 -16.39
N LYS A 28 -3.50 -2.12 -16.90
CA LYS A 28 -3.68 -3.46 -17.47
C LYS A 28 -3.72 -4.58 -16.41
N ARG A 29 -3.39 -4.28 -15.15
CA ARG A 29 -3.59 -5.20 -14.02
C ARG A 29 -4.99 -4.97 -13.48
N SER A 30 -5.71 -6.04 -13.19
CA SER A 30 -7.15 -6.13 -12.86
C SER A 30 -7.67 -5.26 -11.71
N ASP A 31 -6.83 -4.46 -11.05
CA ASP A 31 -7.18 -3.62 -9.91
C ASP A 31 -7.58 -2.19 -10.27
N LEU A 32 -7.36 -1.77 -11.52
CA LEU A 32 -7.91 -0.50 -12.01
C LEU A 32 -9.31 -0.75 -12.54
N PRO A 33 -10.32 -0.05 -12.05
CA PRO A 33 -11.64 -0.07 -12.69
C PRO A 33 -11.47 0.43 -14.12
N SER A 34 -11.45 -0.50 -15.06
CA SER A 34 -11.41 -0.22 -16.49
C SER A 34 -12.75 0.38 -16.91
N GLY A 35 -12.81 1.70 -16.91
CA GLY A 35 -14.01 2.46 -17.17
C GLY A 35 -14.88 2.60 -15.91
N GLY A 36 -15.58 3.73 -15.81
CA GLY A 36 -16.47 4.05 -14.71
C GLY A 36 -16.08 5.34 -14.00
N SER A 37 -16.98 5.79 -13.18
CA SER A 37 -16.85 7.01 -12.40
C SER A 37 -17.14 6.72 -10.94
N GLN A 38 -16.63 7.57 -10.06
CA GLN A 38 -16.90 7.54 -8.63
C GLN A 38 -17.42 8.89 -8.19
N THR A 39 -18.42 8.89 -7.32
CA THR A 39 -18.91 10.12 -6.70
C THR A 39 -17.98 10.51 -5.56
N CYS A 40 -17.45 11.73 -5.61
CA CYS A 40 -16.60 12.26 -4.56
C CYS A 40 -17.41 12.50 -3.27
N PRO A 41 -17.01 11.90 -2.12
CA PRO A 41 -17.71 12.11 -0.85
C PRO A 41 -17.63 13.55 -0.33
N GLY A 42 -16.61 14.31 -0.74
CA GLY A 42 -16.40 15.68 -0.28
C GLY A 42 -17.27 16.71 -0.98
N CYS A 43 -17.51 16.56 -2.30
CA CYS A 43 -18.25 17.57 -3.07
C CYS A 43 -19.44 17.02 -3.86
N GLY A 44 -19.72 15.71 -3.79
CA GLY A 44 -20.83 15.06 -4.49
C GLY A 44 -20.69 14.99 -6.02
N ARG A 45 -19.59 15.47 -6.61
CA ARG A 45 -19.38 15.45 -8.06
C ARG A 45 -18.85 14.08 -8.49
N GLU A 46 -19.21 13.72 -9.71
CA GLU A 46 -18.73 12.53 -10.37
C GLU A 46 -17.32 12.75 -10.93
N CYS A 47 -16.40 11.84 -10.64
CA CYS A 47 -15.02 11.86 -11.10
C CYS A 47 -14.75 10.60 -11.93
N GLN A 48 -14.22 10.76 -13.12
CA GLN A 48 -13.84 9.62 -13.96
C GLN A 48 -12.63 8.90 -13.37
N ASN A 49 -12.63 7.57 -13.36
CA ASN A 49 -11.53 6.80 -12.79
C ASN A 49 -10.18 7.10 -13.47
N GLN A 50 -10.18 7.35 -14.78
CA GLN A 50 -8.97 7.73 -15.51
C GLN A 50 -8.39 9.07 -15.06
N GLU A 51 -9.26 10.02 -14.69
CA GLU A 51 -8.85 11.31 -14.17
C GLU A 51 -8.31 11.17 -12.73
N LEU A 52 -8.97 10.37 -11.90
CA LEU A 52 -8.53 10.06 -10.54
C LEU A 52 -7.14 9.40 -10.50
N VAL A 53 -6.84 8.51 -11.43
CA VAL A 53 -5.49 7.93 -11.55
C VAL A 53 -4.44 9.01 -11.86
N LYS A 54 -4.75 9.97 -12.73
CA LYS A 54 -3.84 11.07 -13.07
C LYS A 54 -3.61 12.04 -11.91
N THR A 55 -4.63 12.23 -11.07
CA THR A 55 -4.58 13.09 -9.88
C THR A 55 -4.22 12.33 -8.60
N GLU A 56 -3.70 11.10 -8.72
CA GLU A 56 -3.30 10.25 -7.58
C GLU A 56 -4.46 10.03 -6.59
N TYR A 57 -5.70 9.88 -7.10
CA TYR A 57 -6.93 9.74 -6.32
C TYR A 57 -7.28 10.96 -5.47
N VAL A 58 -6.83 12.13 -5.88
CA VAL A 58 -7.29 13.42 -5.34
C VAL A 58 -8.40 13.96 -6.23
N CYS A 59 -9.53 14.31 -5.64
CA CYS A 59 -10.66 14.87 -6.40
C CYS A 59 -10.24 16.18 -7.10
N PRO A 60 -10.35 16.28 -8.43
CA PRO A 60 -9.93 17.47 -9.17
C PRO A 60 -10.80 18.72 -8.86
N HIS A 61 -11.98 18.50 -8.27
CA HIS A 61 -12.93 19.59 -8.01
C HIS A 61 -12.79 20.21 -6.61
N CYS A 62 -12.42 19.41 -5.59
CA CYS A 62 -12.40 19.89 -4.21
C CYS A 62 -11.15 19.49 -3.41
N GLY A 63 -10.22 18.74 -4.00
CA GLY A 63 -9.01 18.30 -3.32
C GLY A 63 -9.24 17.17 -2.30
N TYR A 64 -10.43 16.55 -2.25
CA TYR A 64 -10.69 15.43 -1.36
C TYR A 64 -9.89 14.20 -1.77
N HIS A 65 -9.19 13.54 -0.82
CA HIS A 65 -8.44 12.32 -1.05
C HIS A 65 -9.36 11.10 -0.99
N LEU A 66 -9.56 10.45 -2.12
CA LEU A 66 -10.36 9.23 -2.20
C LEU A 66 -9.55 8.01 -1.72
N PRO A 67 -10.22 6.96 -1.20
CA PRO A 67 -9.56 5.71 -0.84
C PRO A 67 -8.84 5.09 -2.04
N ILE A 68 -7.61 4.62 -1.82
CA ILE A 68 -6.77 4.00 -2.83
C ILE A 68 -6.32 2.60 -2.37
N GLY A 69 -6.38 1.61 -3.26
CA GLY A 69 -5.92 0.25 -2.97
C GLY A 69 -4.40 0.14 -2.89
N ALA A 70 -3.90 -0.87 -2.17
CA ALA A 70 -2.48 -1.05 -1.92
C ALA A 70 -1.63 -1.20 -3.19
N TYR A 71 -2.06 -2.05 -4.13
CA TYR A 71 -1.31 -2.25 -5.39
C TYR A 71 -1.28 -1.00 -6.26
N LEU A 72 -2.40 -0.27 -6.33
CA LEU A 72 -2.44 0.97 -7.09
C LEU A 72 -1.55 2.03 -6.45
N ARG A 73 -1.56 2.19 -5.13
CA ARG A 73 -0.64 3.10 -4.43
C ARG A 73 0.82 2.76 -4.74
N LEU A 74 1.18 1.48 -4.66
CA LEU A 74 2.55 1.04 -4.98
C LEU A 74 2.91 1.29 -6.45
N SER A 75 1.97 1.09 -7.38
CA SER A 75 2.22 1.35 -8.79
C SER A 75 2.41 2.83 -9.15
N LEU A 76 1.81 3.74 -8.36
CA LEU A 76 1.98 5.19 -8.52
C LEU A 76 3.31 5.70 -7.93
N LEU A 77 3.81 5.01 -6.90
CA LEU A 77 5.01 5.44 -6.16
C LEU A 77 6.29 4.85 -6.71
N LEU A 78 6.26 3.56 -7.09
CA LEU A 78 7.47 2.83 -7.44
C LEU A 78 7.93 3.11 -8.87
N ASP A 79 9.23 3.05 -9.06
CA ASP A 79 9.83 3.06 -10.38
C ASP A 79 9.33 1.85 -11.20
N PRO A 80 9.11 2.00 -12.50
CA PRO A 80 8.63 0.93 -13.36
C PRO A 80 9.50 -0.34 -13.25
N PHE A 81 8.83 -1.50 -13.22
CA PHE A 81 9.46 -2.84 -13.19
C PHE A 81 10.31 -3.15 -11.95
N THR A 82 10.21 -2.36 -10.88
CA THR A 82 10.98 -2.58 -9.64
C THR A 82 10.15 -3.23 -8.53
N PHE A 83 8.84 -3.35 -8.70
CA PHE A 83 7.93 -3.94 -7.73
C PHE A 83 8.19 -5.43 -7.55
N GLN A 84 8.43 -5.83 -6.31
CA GLN A 84 8.49 -7.22 -5.88
C GLN A 84 7.69 -7.39 -4.60
N GLU A 85 6.59 -8.13 -4.66
CA GLU A 85 5.80 -8.43 -3.47
C GLU A 85 6.52 -9.44 -2.60
N LEU A 86 6.47 -9.21 -1.29
CA LEU A 86 7.01 -10.10 -0.26
C LEU A 86 5.86 -10.86 0.40
N TRP A 87 6.00 -12.18 0.51
CA TRP A 87 5.03 -13.09 1.15
C TRP A 87 3.58 -12.92 0.67
N PRO A 88 3.31 -12.98 -0.64
CA PRO A 88 1.97 -12.80 -1.20
C PRO A 88 0.97 -13.81 -0.65
N GLU A 89 1.42 -15.04 -0.36
CA GLU A 89 0.58 -16.14 0.14
C GLU A 89 0.36 -16.14 1.65
N LEU A 90 0.95 -15.16 2.39
CA LEU A 90 0.85 -15.14 3.84
C LEU A 90 -0.57 -14.81 4.28
N THR A 91 -1.21 -15.75 4.96
CA THR A 91 -2.56 -15.66 5.53
C THR A 91 -2.53 -16.11 6.99
N ALA A 92 -3.61 -15.83 7.73
CA ALA A 92 -3.81 -16.36 9.07
C ALA A 92 -4.97 -17.37 9.06
N PRO A 93 -4.87 -18.46 9.83
CA PRO A 93 -6.00 -19.37 10.05
C PRO A 93 -7.05 -18.71 10.97
N ASN A 94 -8.27 -19.22 10.93
CA ASN A 94 -9.33 -18.89 11.91
C ASN A 94 -9.08 -19.64 13.24
N ALA A 95 -8.02 -19.22 13.95
CA ALA A 95 -7.54 -19.93 15.15
C ALA A 95 -8.54 -19.95 16.33
N LEU A 96 -9.48 -19.02 16.36
CA LEU A 96 -10.52 -18.93 17.39
C LEU A 96 -11.85 -19.54 16.94
N GLU A 97 -11.89 -20.16 15.77
CA GLU A 97 -13.08 -20.77 15.18
C GLU A 97 -14.30 -19.82 15.20
N PHE A 98 -14.05 -18.51 14.96
CA PHE A 98 -15.11 -17.52 14.99
C PHE A 98 -16.18 -17.84 13.93
N PRO A 99 -17.47 -17.93 14.31
CA PRO A 99 -18.53 -18.34 13.42
C PRO A 99 -18.63 -17.50 12.15
N GLY A 100 -18.62 -18.15 10.97
CA GLY A 100 -18.76 -17.50 9.67
C GLY A 100 -17.57 -16.62 9.23
N TYR A 101 -16.46 -16.59 9.98
CA TYR A 101 -15.31 -15.76 9.64
C TYR A 101 -14.58 -16.27 8.40
N GLU A 102 -14.43 -17.57 8.24
CA GLU A 102 -13.73 -18.18 7.12
C GLU A 102 -14.42 -17.88 5.77
N GLY A 103 -15.76 -17.98 5.74
CA GLY A 103 -16.54 -17.57 4.57
C GLY A 103 -16.39 -16.08 4.23
N LYS A 104 -16.33 -15.22 5.25
CA LYS A 104 -16.08 -13.78 5.05
C LYS A 104 -14.65 -13.50 4.55
N LEU A 105 -13.64 -14.24 5.03
CA LEU A 105 -12.25 -14.14 4.54
C LEU A 105 -12.17 -14.51 3.07
N THR A 106 -12.78 -15.64 2.68
CA THR A 106 -12.81 -16.11 1.29
C THR A 106 -13.47 -15.07 0.38
N ALA A 107 -14.66 -14.58 0.75
CA ALA A 107 -15.35 -13.55 0.00
C ALA A 107 -14.56 -12.25 -0.14
N GLN A 108 -13.81 -11.84 0.91
CA GLN A 108 -12.95 -10.66 0.82
C GLN A 108 -11.74 -10.88 -0.07
N ARG A 109 -11.12 -12.07 -0.04
CA ARG A 109 -10.01 -12.42 -0.93
C ARG A 109 -10.45 -12.41 -2.39
N GLU A 110 -11.59 -13.00 -2.70
CA GLU A 110 -12.17 -12.99 -4.06
C GLU A 110 -12.50 -11.56 -4.53
N LYS A 111 -13.08 -10.74 -3.65
CA LYS A 111 -13.47 -9.36 -3.97
C LYS A 111 -12.28 -8.43 -4.19
N THR A 112 -11.20 -8.59 -3.41
CA THR A 112 -10.08 -7.64 -3.38
C THR A 112 -8.82 -8.12 -4.05
N ALA A 113 -8.75 -9.43 -4.37
CA ALA A 113 -7.55 -10.12 -4.85
C ALA A 113 -6.35 -10.00 -3.87
N LEU A 114 -6.62 -9.70 -2.60
CA LEU A 114 -5.62 -9.62 -1.53
C LEU A 114 -5.65 -10.89 -0.68
N SER A 115 -4.49 -11.34 -0.22
CA SER A 115 -4.42 -12.43 0.76
C SER A 115 -4.89 -12.01 2.16
N ASP A 116 -4.61 -10.75 2.54
CA ASP A 116 -5.12 -10.06 3.75
C ASP A 116 -4.98 -8.53 3.59
N ALA A 117 -5.39 -7.76 4.60
CA ALA A 117 -5.47 -6.30 4.59
C ALA A 117 -4.12 -5.55 4.50
N ALA A 118 -3.04 -6.23 4.19
CA ALA A 118 -1.74 -5.61 4.00
C ALA A 118 -0.97 -6.25 2.84
N VAL A 119 -0.25 -5.41 2.10
CA VAL A 119 0.72 -5.80 1.08
C VAL A 119 2.10 -5.33 1.53
N ALA A 120 3.06 -6.26 1.57
CA ALA A 120 4.47 -5.95 1.80
C ALA A 120 5.25 -6.09 0.49
N ALA A 121 6.10 -5.13 0.18
CA ALA A 121 6.84 -5.13 -1.08
C ALA A 121 8.22 -4.49 -0.94
N VAL A 122 9.10 -4.82 -1.87
CA VAL A 122 10.35 -4.09 -2.13
C VAL A 122 10.25 -3.46 -3.51
N GLY A 123 10.76 -2.26 -3.63
CA GLY A 123 10.82 -1.56 -4.91
C GLY A 123 11.77 -0.38 -4.85
N LYS A 124 11.91 0.32 -5.95
CA LYS A 124 12.70 1.56 -6.01
C LYS A 124 11.77 2.77 -6.07
N LEU A 125 12.14 3.81 -5.35
CA LEU A 125 11.55 5.14 -5.41
C LEU A 125 12.64 6.13 -5.80
N ASP A 126 12.54 6.73 -6.97
CA ASP A 126 13.56 7.60 -7.56
C ASP A 126 14.97 6.96 -7.56
N GLY A 127 15.04 5.68 -7.96
CA GLY A 127 16.27 4.88 -8.06
C GLY A 127 16.76 4.30 -6.73
N ARG A 128 16.18 4.66 -5.59
CA ARG A 128 16.57 4.18 -4.26
C ARG A 128 15.68 3.03 -3.83
N GLN A 129 16.28 1.92 -3.42
CA GLN A 129 15.54 0.76 -2.95
C GLN A 129 14.96 1.02 -1.55
N ALA A 130 13.70 0.62 -1.35
CA ALA A 130 13.01 0.72 -0.07
C ALA A 130 12.05 -0.46 0.11
N VAL A 131 11.69 -0.72 1.36
CA VAL A 131 10.65 -1.68 1.75
C VAL A 131 9.36 -0.92 2.02
N PHE A 132 8.26 -1.47 1.56
CA PHE A 132 6.94 -0.88 1.69
C PHE A 132 6.01 -1.85 2.40
N ALA A 133 5.21 -1.33 3.33
CA ALA A 133 4.07 -2.04 3.91
C ALA A 133 2.84 -1.15 3.76
N VAL A 134 1.86 -1.60 2.97
CA VAL A 134 0.67 -0.81 2.64
C VAL A 134 -0.56 -1.54 3.13
N LEU A 135 -1.31 -0.92 4.03
CA LEU A 135 -2.61 -1.42 4.46
C LEU A 135 -3.67 -1.03 3.43
N ASP A 136 -4.64 -1.93 3.22
CA ASP A 136 -5.72 -1.74 2.27
C ASP A 136 -7.08 -1.78 2.97
N SER A 137 -7.74 -0.64 3.01
CA SER A 137 -9.04 -0.49 3.68
C SER A 137 -10.18 -1.27 3.00
N ARG A 138 -9.99 -1.73 1.76
CA ARG A 138 -10.98 -2.55 1.06
C ARG A 138 -11.14 -3.94 1.68
N PHE A 139 -10.10 -4.45 2.36
CA PHE A 139 -10.12 -5.73 3.06
C PHE A 139 -10.40 -5.50 4.55
N PHE A 140 -11.60 -5.80 5.03
CA PHE A 140 -12.05 -5.59 6.42
C PHE A 140 -11.66 -4.22 7.00
N MET A 141 -11.83 -3.14 6.22
CA MET A 141 -11.44 -1.77 6.58
C MET A 141 -9.98 -1.62 7.04
N GLY A 142 -9.08 -2.44 6.49
CA GLY A 142 -7.66 -2.40 6.86
C GLY A 142 -7.37 -2.89 8.29
N SER A 143 -8.31 -3.63 8.93
CA SER A 143 -8.17 -4.02 10.33
C SER A 143 -6.95 -4.89 10.58
N MET A 144 -6.30 -4.63 11.72
CA MET A 144 -5.13 -5.35 12.19
C MET A 144 -5.52 -6.77 12.61
N GLY A 145 -5.15 -7.76 11.79
CA GLY A 145 -5.24 -9.19 12.10
C GLY A 145 -3.85 -9.81 12.21
N VAL A 146 -3.80 -11.10 12.52
CA VAL A 146 -2.54 -11.86 12.67
C VAL A 146 -1.69 -11.80 11.40
N ALA A 147 -2.29 -12.00 10.22
CA ALA A 147 -1.57 -11.91 8.96
C ALA A 147 -1.03 -10.52 8.67
N VAL A 148 -1.81 -9.46 8.99
CA VAL A 148 -1.37 -8.07 8.83
C VAL A 148 -0.17 -7.80 9.73
N GLY A 149 -0.27 -8.13 11.02
CA GLY A 149 0.82 -7.93 11.98
C GLY A 149 2.08 -8.71 11.60
N GLU A 150 1.92 -9.93 11.11
CA GLU A 150 3.06 -10.75 10.63
C GLU A 150 3.72 -10.13 9.39
N LYS A 151 2.93 -9.69 8.39
CA LYS A 151 3.46 -9.03 7.19
C LYS A 151 4.25 -7.77 7.54
N ILE A 152 3.70 -6.92 8.43
CA ILE A 152 4.37 -5.70 8.89
C ILE A 152 5.66 -6.05 9.63
N THR A 153 5.61 -6.99 10.58
CA THR A 153 6.79 -7.42 11.34
C THR A 153 7.89 -7.92 10.42
N ARG A 154 7.55 -8.82 9.48
CA ARG A 154 8.53 -9.32 8.50
C ARG A 154 9.07 -8.23 7.59
N ALA A 155 8.25 -7.25 7.19
CA ALA A 155 8.72 -6.12 6.39
C ALA A 155 9.74 -5.27 7.17
N VAL A 156 9.49 -5.03 8.46
CA VAL A 156 10.44 -4.34 9.36
C VAL A 156 11.75 -5.13 9.47
N GLU A 157 11.68 -6.43 9.75
CA GLU A 157 12.85 -7.31 9.89
C GLU A 157 13.64 -7.42 8.57
N TYR A 158 12.93 -7.47 7.44
CA TYR A 158 13.56 -7.46 6.13
C TYR A 158 14.30 -6.15 5.88
N ALA A 159 13.68 -5.01 6.18
CA ALA A 159 14.30 -3.69 6.05
C ALA A 159 15.56 -3.58 6.94
N GLN A 160 15.47 -4.06 8.18
CA GLN A 160 16.62 -4.09 9.12
C GLN A 160 17.77 -4.93 8.58
N LYS A 161 17.47 -6.16 8.14
CA LYS A 161 18.47 -7.11 7.61
C LYS A 161 19.21 -6.57 6.39
N HIS A 162 18.49 -5.90 5.51
CA HIS A 162 19.03 -5.38 4.25
C HIS A 162 19.47 -3.90 4.34
N LYS A 163 19.32 -3.27 5.51
CA LYS A 163 19.65 -1.85 5.76
C LYS A 163 18.92 -0.92 4.77
N LEU A 164 17.65 -1.20 4.52
CA LEU A 164 16.81 -0.44 3.60
C LEU A 164 15.86 0.48 4.38
N PRO A 165 15.49 1.64 3.81
CA PRO A 165 14.39 2.45 4.32
C PRO A 165 13.09 1.63 4.35
N LEU A 166 12.25 1.88 5.35
CA LEU A 166 10.93 1.30 5.49
C LEU A 166 9.88 2.40 5.42
N ILE A 167 8.88 2.21 4.56
CA ILE A 167 7.76 3.13 4.37
C ILE A 167 6.47 2.37 4.64
N ILE A 168 5.68 2.82 5.63
CA ILE A 168 4.41 2.20 6.00
C ILE A 168 3.26 3.16 5.70
N PHE A 169 2.28 2.71 4.92
CA PHE A 169 1.02 3.40 4.71
C PHE A 169 -0.05 2.74 5.57
N SER A 170 -0.47 3.44 6.62
CA SER A 170 -1.52 2.97 7.51
C SER A 170 -2.90 3.34 6.97
N ALA A 171 -3.83 2.38 7.03
CA ALA A 171 -5.25 2.59 6.68
C ALA A 171 -6.06 1.54 7.45
N SER A 172 -6.10 1.67 8.79
CA SER A 172 -6.67 0.64 9.65
C SER A 172 -7.92 1.14 10.39
N GLY A 173 -8.99 0.34 10.34
CA GLY A 173 -10.19 0.53 11.16
C GLY A 173 -10.06 0.00 12.60
N GLY A 174 -8.87 -0.44 13.03
CA GLY A 174 -8.60 -0.98 14.37
C GLY A 174 -8.26 -2.46 14.39
N ALA A 175 -8.39 -3.11 15.56
CA ALA A 175 -8.13 -4.53 15.72
C ALA A 175 -9.26 -5.38 15.11
N ARG A 176 -8.90 -6.52 14.48
CA ARG A 176 -9.86 -7.44 13.86
C ARG A 176 -10.60 -8.25 14.91
N MET A 177 -11.87 -7.91 15.15
CA MET A 177 -12.67 -8.51 16.23
C MET A 177 -12.78 -10.03 16.13
N GLN A 178 -12.86 -10.59 14.93
CA GLN A 178 -12.97 -12.02 14.69
C GLN A 178 -11.74 -12.82 15.15
N GLU A 179 -10.60 -12.16 15.27
CA GLU A 179 -9.35 -12.76 15.75
C GLU A 179 -9.09 -12.45 17.25
N GLY A 180 -10.02 -11.77 17.92
CA GLY A 180 -10.02 -11.54 19.36
C GLY A 180 -8.69 -10.99 19.89
N ILE A 181 -8.18 -11.61 20.96
CA ILE A 181 -6.92 -11.21 21.62
C ILE A 181 -5.72 -11.31 20.69
N LEU A 182 -5.73 -12.22 19.70
CA LEU A 182 -4.62 -12.38 18.76
C LEU A 182 -4.41 -11.13 17.93
N SER A 183 -5.49 -10.40 17.58
CA SER A 183 -5.39 -9.14 16.87
C SER A 183 -4.79 -8.02 17.73
N LEU A 184 -5.10 -7.97 19.02
CA LEU A 184 -4.52 -6.99 19.95
C LEU A 184 -3.02 -7.25 20.17
N MET A 185 -2.60 -8.51 20.23
CA MET A 185 -1.18 -8.87 20.37
C MET A 185 -0.33 -8.40 19.19
N GLN A 186 -0.93 -8.16 18.01
CA GLN A 186 -0.19 -7.65 16.87
C GLN A 186 0.33 -6.23 17.09
N MET A 187 -0.34 -5.41 17.88
CA MET A 187 0.14 -4.06 18.21
C MET A 187 1.46 -4.12 18.98
N ALA A 188 1.55 -4.96 20.01
CA ALA A 188 2.79 -5.17 20.75
C ALA A 188 3.91 -5.75 19.87
N LYS A 189 3.57 -6.72 19.01
CA LYS A 189 4.52 -7.36 18.09
C LYS A 189 5.11 -6.39 17.09
N THR A 190 4.28 -5.59 16.41
CA THR A 190 4.73 -4.61 15.42
C THR A 190 5.51 -3.47 16.08
N SER A 191 5.06 -2.97 17.25
CA SER A 191 5.78 -1.94 17.99
C SER A 191 7.17 -2.39 18.42
N ALA A 192 7.29 -3.62 18.94
CA ALA A 192 8.59 -4.18 19.32
C ALA A 192 9.53 -4.38 18.10
N ALA A 193 8.99 -4.73 16.93
CA ALA A 193 9.79 -4.83 15.71
C ALA A 193 10.28 -3.44 15.24
N ILE A 194 9.40 -2.43 15.25
CA ILE A 194 9.75 -1.05 14.87
C ILE A 194 10.79 -0.47 15.83
N GLU A 195 10.68 -0.73 17.14
CA GLU A 195 11.65 -0.27 18.12
C GLU A 195 13.04 -0.87 17.85
N ARG A 196 13.14 -2.18 17.61
CA ARG A 196 14.41 -2.80 17.22
C ARG A 196 14.99 -2.23 15.93
N PHE A 197 14.12 -1.92 14.97
CA PHE A 197 14.52 -1.29 13.71
C PHE A 197 15.05 0.12 13.94
N SER A 198 14.39 0.94 14.77
CA SER A 198 14.81 2.31 15.06
C SER A 198 16.18 2.38 15.75
N GLN A 199 16.51 1.38 16.58
CA GLN A 199 17.83 1.26 17.20
C GLN A 199 18.93 0.83 16.22
N ALA A 200 18.57 0.08 15.17
CA ALA A 200 19.52 -0.44 14.18
C ALA A 200 19.79 0.51 13.00
N VAL A 201 18.87 1.42 12.71
CA VAL A 201 18.96 2.40 11.63
C VAL A 201 18.73 3.80 12.19
N SER A 202 19.51 4.78 11.73
CA SER A 202 19.35 6.16 12.18
C SER A 202 17.98 6.68 11.73
N TYR A 203 17.09 6.82 12.69
CA TYR A 203 15.82 7.51 12.67
C TYR A 203 14.79 7.15 11.59
N THR A 204 13.61 6.76 12.04
CA THR A 204 12.38 6.64 11.25
C THR A 204 11.37 7.69 11.72
N HIS A 205 10.84 8.49 10.81
CA HIS A 205 9.76 9.43 11.12
C HIS A 205 8.45 8.89 10.57
N LEU A 206 7.39 8.86 11.40
CA LEU A 206 6.03 8.58 11.01
C LEU A 206 5.26 9.89 10.93
N THR A 207 4.81 10.28 9.74
CA THR A 207 3.82 11.33 9.59
C THR A 207 2.45 10.67 9.42
N LEU A 208 1.52 10.99 10.29
CA LEU A 208 0.10 10.68 10.10
C LEU A 208 -0.52 11.80 9.28
N PRO A 209 -1.39 11.47 8.32
CA PRO A 209 -2.18 12.48 7.61
C PRO A 209 -3.18 13.15 8.52
#